data_16fe8b7a1701d98b965c57a09ce75ead
#
_entry.id   16fe8b7a1701d98b965c57a09ce75ead
#
_cell.length_a   1.000
_cell.length_b   1.000
_cell.length_c   1.000
_cell.angle_alpha   90.00
_cell.angle_beta   90.00
_cell.angle_gamma   90.00
#
_symmetry.space_group_name_H-M   'P 1'
#
loop_
_entity.id
_entity.type
_entity.pdbx_description
1 polymer ?
#
loop_
_entity_poly.entity_id
_entity_poly.type
_entity_poly.pdbx_seq_one_letter_code
_entity_poly.pdbx_strand_id
1 'polypeptide(L)'
;MNRRGIFLVAALVAAATLLTVSRSAAAPAPVTLRLDASQASRGIMFAHERLPITPGALTLVYPKWIPGEHGPTGPLNDLAALRISAAGNALDWRRDPVDLYAFHVNVPAGANVLDVDFDVLLNAPDDTMSTRSVAIVNWNRVLLYQEGANSHDYFVKPSIELPEGWEYATALRDGVKAGNRVDFAVTPLNMLVDSPLDLGRYVKKWDLWKDGAAFVQLDAFADYPQDLDIPEALLKAYQRVPAETFAMYGSRHFADYHALLTLSDAIGFQGIEHHQSSDNRAPGDFLTEPSESLSGGDLVTHEFSHSWNGKYR
;
A
#
# COMPACT_ATOMS: atom_id res chain seq x y z
N MET A 1 -8.53 91.66 -29.87
CA MET A 1 -8.36 90.27 -30.43
C MET A 1 -7.67 89.43 -29.38
N ASN A 2 -8.45 88.70 -28.62
CA ASN A 2 -8.00 87.95 -27.45
C ASN A 2 -7.76 86.46 -27.81
N ARG A 3 -6.56 86.01 -27.60
CA ARG A 3 -6.24 84.55 -27.59
C ARG A 3 -6.28 84.04 -26.14
N ARG A 4 -7.23 83.21 -25.86
CA ARG A 4 -7.29 82.47 -24.57
C ARG A 4 -6.49 81.17 -24.73
N GLY A 5 -5.45 81.03 -23.93
CA GLY A 5 -4.70 79.76 -23.77
C GLY A 5 -5.45 78.85 -22.84
N ILE A 6 -5.60 77.58 -23.26
CA ILE A 6 -6.15 76.49 -22.46
C ILE A 6 -4.98 75.73 -21.89
N PHE A 7 -4.86 75.73 -20.55
CA PHE A 7 -3.93 74.84 -19.84
C PHE A 7 -4.57 73.44 -19.63
N LEU A 8 -3.95 72.44 -20.24
CA LEU A 8 -4.29 71.01 -19.97
C LEU A 8 -3.49 70.55 -18.73
N VAL A 9 -4.19 70.23 -17.67
CA VAL A 9 -3.59 69.53 -16.48
C VAL A 9 -3.70 68.04 -16.70
N ALA A 10 -2.56 67.38 -16.94
CA ALA A 10 -2.50 65.94 -17.01
C ALA A 10 -2.31 65.37 -15.59
N ALA A 11 -3.33 64.71 -15.06
CA ALA A 11 -3.24 63.98 -13.81
C ALA A 11 -2.65 62.59 -14.09
N LEU A 12 -1.45 62.28 -13.59
CA LEU A 12 -0.85 60.96 -13.57
C LEU A 12 -1.45 60.18 -12.41
N VAL A 13 -2.27 59.15 -12.70
CA VAL A 13 -2.71 58.16 -11.73
C VAL A 13 -1.70 57.01 -11.74
N ALA A 14 -0.86 56.94 -10.73
CA ALA A 14 0.03 55.82 -10.50
C ALA A 14 -0.77 54.65 -9.90
N ALA A 15 -1.10 53.65 -10.69
CA ALA A 15 -1.68 52.40 -10.20
C ALA A 15 -0.58 51.53 -9.60
N ALA A 16 -0.49 51.49 -8.26
CA ALA A 16 0.36 50.54 -7.54
C ALA A 16 -0.28 49.15 -7.59
N THR A 17 0.16 48.30 -8.48
CA THR A 17 -0.19 46.88 -8.50
C THR A 17 0.54 46.15 -7.36
N LEU A 18 -0.17 45.90 -6.26
CA LEU A 18 0.27 44.97 -5.20
C LEU A 18 0.29 43.55 -5.77
N LEU A 19 1.47 43.10 -6.19
CA LEU A 19 1.72 41.70 -6.43
C LEU A 19 1.66 40.94 -5.09
N THR A 20 0.49 40.40 -4.77
CA THR A 20 0.38 39.39 -3.71
C THR A 20 1.10 38.15 -4.20
N VAL A 21 2.34 37.96 -3.76
CA VAL A 21 3.04 36.67 -3.88
C VAL A 21 2.30 35.69 -2.97
N SER A 22 1.38 34.94 -3.54
CA SER A 22 0.84 33.75 -2.88
C SER A 22 2.02 32.81 -2.61
N ARG A 23 2.50 32.78 -1.36
CA ARG A 23 3.37 31.70 -0.91
C ARG A 23 2.56 30.42 -1.10
N SER A 24 2.88 29.65 -2.14
CA SER A 24 2.45 28.27 -2.20
C SER A 24 2.93 27.62 -0.91
N ALA A 25 2.00 27.19 -0.06
CA ALA A 25 2.35 26.39 1.09
C ALA A 25 3.08 25.16 0.54
N ALA A 26 4.28 24.91 1.03
CA ALA A 26 5.00 23.69 0.67
C ALA A 26 4.09 22.50 1.03
N ALA A 27 4.00 21.53 0.12
CA ALA A 27 3.25 20.31 0.41
C ALA A 27 3.74 19.72 1.75
N PRO A 28 2.85 19.23 2.60
CA PRO A 28 3.25 18.63 3.87
C PRO A 28 4.26 17.50 3.61
N ALA A 29 5.28 17.39 4.48
CA ALA A 29 6.27 16.34 4.37
C ALA A 29 5.55 14.97 4.49
N PRO A 30 5.96 13.95 3.71
CA PRO A 30 5.34 12.63 3.78
C PRO A 30 5.60 11.98 5.15
N VAL A 31 4.68 11.14 5.58
CA VAL A 31 4.92 10.19 6.67
C VAL A 31 6.00 9.21 6.23
N THR A 32 6.98 8.95 7.08
CA THR A 32 7.94 7.87 6.84
C THR A 32 7.43 6.62 7.54
N LEU A 33 7.26 5.53 6.81
CA LEU A 33 6.88 4.23 7.34
C LEU A 33 8.01 3.24 7.08
N ARG A 34 8.58 2.71 8.15
CA ARG A 34 9.57 1.63 8.09
C ARG A 34 8.98 0.38 8.71
N LEU A 35 8.90 -0.69 7.92
CA LEU A 35 8.47 -2.00 8.36
C LEU A 35 9.69 -2.92 8.47
N ASP A 36 9.95 -3.46 9.65
CA ASP A 36 10.93 -4.52 9.83
C ASP A 36 10.22 -5.87 9.78
N ALA A 37 10.37 -6.58 8.66
CA ALA A 37 9.84 -7.92 8.43
C ALA A 37 10.87 -9.03 8.67
N SER A 38 12.04 -8.73 9.22
CA SER A 38 13.11 -9.71 9.45
C SER A 38 12.68 -10.90 10.29
N GLN A 39 11.63 -10.75 11.10
CA GLN A 39 11.02 -11.78 11.93
C GLN A 39 9.68 -12.31 11.38
N ALA A 40 9.34 -12.04 10.13
CA ALA A 40 8.07 -12.47 9.52
C ALA A 40 7.88 -13.98 9.60
N SER A 41 8.95 -14.78 9.42
CA SER A 41 8.92 -16.24 9.57
C SER A 41 8.56 -16.73 10.98
N ARG A 42 8.50 -15.82 11.95
CA ARG A 42 8.09 -16.08 13.35
C ARG A 42 6.72 -15.50 13.67
N GLY A 43 6.00 -14.97 12.66
CA GLY A 43 4.67 -14.43 12.82
C GLY A 43 4.62 -13.01 13.40
N ILE A 44 5.70 -12.24 13.28
CA ILE A 44 5.73 -10.86 13.80
C ILE A 44 6.53 -9.93 12.88
N MET A 45 6.06 -8.70 12.75
CA MET A 45 6.75 -7.57 12.14
C MET A 45 6.73 -6.36 13.08
N PHE A 46 7.62 -5.39 12.84
CA PHE A 46 7.72 -4.18 13.65
C PHE A 46 7.55 -2.96 12.76
N ALA A 47 6.51 -2.16 13.06
CA ALA A 47 6.23 -0.93 12.34
C ALA A 47 6.81 0.27 13.10
N HIS A 48 7.45 1.17 12.38
CA HIS A 48 7.91 2.45 12.87
C HIS A 48 7.49 3.55 11.91
N GLU A 49 6.72 4.51 12.42
CA GLU A 49 6.24 5.65 11.65
C GLU A 49 6.80 6.95 12.22
N ARG A 50 7.10 7.89 11.32
CA ARG A 50 7.38 9.29 11.69
C ARG A 50 6.38 10.18 10.97
N LEU A 51 5.50 10.77 11.75
CA LEU A 51 4.42 11.60 11.26
C LEU A 51 4.74 13.08 11.48
N PRO A 52 4.79 13.90 10.42
CA PRO A 52 4.76 15.35 10.57
C PRO A 52 3.42 15.77 11.20
N ILE A 53 3.48 16.51 12.31
CA ILE A 53 2.29 16.90 13.09
C ILE A 53 2.39 18.35 13.58
N THR A 54 1.28 18.86 14.08
CA THR A 54 1.23 20.10 14.85
C THR A 54 0.95 19.80 16.33
N PRO A 55 1.47 20.63 17.29
CA PRO A 55 1.16 20.46 18.70
C PRO A 55 -0.33 20.57 19.01
N GLY A 56 -0.78 19.85 20.03
CA GLY A 56 -2.16 19.85 20.51
C GLY A 56 -2.79 18.47 20.53
N ALA A 57 -4.11 18.42 20.66
CA ALA A 57 -4.86 17.17 20.61
C ALA A 57 -4.80 16.55 19.20
N LEU A 58 -4.44 15.27 19.14
CA LEU A 58 -4.33 14.52 17.90
C LEU A 58 -5.03 13.16 18.08
N THR A 59 -5.78 12.75 17.07
CA THR A 59 -6.30 11.39 16.96
C THR A 59 -5.60 10.68 15.81
N LEU A 60 -5.01 9.53 16.11
CA LEU A 60 -4.55 8.57 15.12
C LEU A 60 -5.61 7.50 14.94
N VAL A 61 -5.77 7.00 13.72
CA VAL A 61 -6.70 5.92 13.43
C VAL A 61 -6.01 4.77 12.72
N TYR A 62 -6.38 3.55 13.11
CA TYR A 62 -6.02 2.33 12.41
C TYR A 62 -7.02 2.10 11.27
N PRO A 63 -6.60 1.66 10.07
CA PRO A 63 -7.49 1.44 8.96
C PRO A 63 -8.60 0.45 9.30
N LYS A 64 -9.85 0.90 9.17
CA LYS A 64 -11.05 0.14 9.55
C LYS A 64 -11.71 -0.50 8.34
N TRP A 65 -11.82 0.26 7.25
CA TRP A 65 -12.35 -0.19 5.96
C TRP A 65 -11.18 -0.54 5.05
N ILE A 66 -11.15 -1.79 4.62
CA ILE A 66 -10.04 -2.34 3.85
C ILE A 66 -10.47 -2.49 2.39
N PRO A 67 -9.64 -2.08 1.41
CA PRO A 67 -9.91 -2.31 -0.01
C PRO A 67 -10.16 -3.81 -0.29
N GLY A 68 -11.27 -4.12 -0.99
CA GLY A 68 -11.66 -5.48 -1.33
C GLY A 68 -12.42 -6.27 -0.25
N GLU A 69 -12.43 -5.81 1.00
CA GLU A 69 -13.03 -6.55 2.14
C GLU A 69 -14.52 -6.26 2.34
N HIS A 70 -15.11 -5.32 1.64
CA HIS A 70 -16.55 -4.95 1.67
C HIS A 70 -17.13 -4.62 3.05
N GLY A 71 -16.27 -4.36 4.07
CA GLY A 71 -16.72 -4.10 5.44
C GLY A 71 -15.65 -3.47 6.33
N PRO A 72 -16.00 -3.11 7.58
CA PRO A 72 -15.07 -2.56 8.56
C PRO A 72 -14.28 -3.70 9.25
N THR A 73 -13.47 -4.40 8.49
CA THR A 73 -12.78 -5.64 8.87
C THR A 73 -11.34 -5.43 9.33
N GLY A 74 -10.88 -4.16 9.44
CA GLY A 74 -9.51 -3.85 9.87
C GLY A 74 -9.08 -4.68 11.09
N PRO A 75 -7.98 -5.47 10.99
CA PRO A 75 -7.61 -6.47 11.98
C PRO A 75 -6.88 -5.84 13.18
N LEU A 76 -7.62 -5.08 13.96
CA LEU A 76 -7.11 -4.32 15.11
C LEU A 76 -6.45 -5.20 16.19
N ASN A 77 -6.78 -6.48 16.24
CA ASN A 77 -6.18 -7.44 17.17
C ASN A 77 -4.72 -7.77 16.83
N ASP A 78 -4.28 -7.46 15.61
CA ASP A 78 -2.92 -7.70 15.17
C ASP A 78 -1.96 -6.61 15.65
N LEU A 79 -2.49 -5.44 16.04
CA LEU A 79 -1.71 -4.33 16.57
C LEU A 79 -1.40 -4.56 18.05
N ALA A 80 -0.10 -4.66 18.38
CA ALA A 80 0.37 -4.88 19.73
C ALA A 80 1.47 -3.88 20.11
N ALA A 81 1.70 -3.71 21.42
CA ALA A 81 2.81 -2.94 21.98
C ALA A 81 2.94 -1.50 21.45
N LEU A 82 1.82 -0.81 21.18
CA LEU A 82 1.81 0.57 20.67
C LEU A 82 2.54 1.52 21.62
N ARG A 83 3.52 2.24 21.10
CA ARG A 83 4.28 3.30 21.77
C ARG A 83 4.25 4.54 20.90
N ILE A 84 3.94 5.67 21.52
CA ILE A 84 3.92 6.99 20.87
C ILE A 84 4.91 7.89 21.61
N SER A 85 5.77 8.60 20.87
CA SER A 85 6.73 9.52 21.43
C SER A 85 6.91 10.76 20.56
N ALA A 86 7.39 11.84 21.18
CA ALA A 86 7.78 13.06 20.48
C ALA A 86 9.08 13.61 21.09
N ALA A 87 10.03 14.01 20.24
CA ALA A 87 11.36 14.49 20.67
C ALA A 87 12.05 13.55 21.69
N GLY A 88 11.88 12.23 21.51
CA GLY A 88 12.46 11.19 22.38
C GLY A 88 11.74 10.96 23.71
N ASN A 89 10.65 11.65 23.99
CA ASN A 89 9.86 11.46 25.20
C ASN A 89 8.60 10.68 24.90
N ALA A 90 8.33 9.64 25.70
CA ALA A 90 7.08 8.88 25.60
C ALA A 90 5.88 9.78 25.91
N LEU A 91 4.81 9.61 25.15
CA LEU A 91 3.56 10.29 25.35
C LEU A 91 2.49 9.31 25.81
N ASP A 92 1.68 9.74 26.77
CA ASP A 92 0.48 9.02 27.17
C ASP A 92 -0.55 9.10 26.05
N TRP A 93 -1.11 7.96 25.68
CA TRP A 93 -2.20 7.85 24.73
C TRP A 93 -3.34 7.01 25.32
N ARG A 94 -4.52 7.18 24.78
CA ARG A 94 -5.68 6.38 25.17
C ARG A 94 -6.46 5.95 23.94
N ARG A 95 -6.95 4.72 23.97
CA ARG A 95 -7.88 4.22 22.95
C ARG A 95 -9.27 4.82 23.18
N ASP A 96 -9.98 5.16 22.10
CA ASP A 96 -11.35 5.62 22.20
C ASP A 96 -12.26 4.48 22.72
N PRO A 97 -13.15 4.73 23.70
CA PRO A 97 -13.98 3.68 24.26
C PRO A 97 -15.15 3.26 23.35
N VAL A 98 -15.46 4.02 22.31
CA VAL A 98 -16.55 3.77 21.36
C VAL A 98 -16.00 3.36 19.99
N ASP A 99 -15.09 4.16 19.41
CA ASP A 99 -14.37 3.77 18.19
C ASP A 99 -13.03 3.16 18.55
N LEU A 100 -12.99 1.85 18.68
CA LEU A 100 -11.78 1.11 19.07
C LEU A 100 -10.60 1.28 18.09
N TYR A 101 -10.84 1.81 16.90
CA TYR A 101 -9.81 2.09 15.89
C TYR A 101 -9.11 3.43 16.11
N ALA A 102 -9.58 4.27 17.03
CA ALA A 102 -9.06 5.60 17.29
C ALA A 102 -8.17 5.64 18.56
N PHE A 103 -7.05 6.35 18.47
CA PHE A 103 -6.05 6.52 19.51
C PHE A 103 -5.78 8.01 19.72
N HIS A 104 -6.08 8.52 20.91
CA HIS A 104 -5.92 9.92 21.25
C HIS A 104 -4.61 10.19 21.97
N VAL A 105 -3.88 11.20 21.51
CA VAL A 105 -2.63 11.67 22.11
C VAL A 105 -2.64 13.18 22.18
N ASN A 106 -1.97 13.76 23.19
CA ASN A 106 -1.74 15.18 23.28
C ASN A 106 -0.28 15.50 22.96
N VAL A 107 -0.06 16.12 21.82
CA VAL A 107 1.28 16.46 21.33
C VAL A 107 1.78 17.72 22.04
N PRO A 108 2.95 17.68 22.71
CA PRO A 108 3.47 18.82 23.45
C PRO A 108 3.86 19.99 22.55
N ALA A 109 3.81 21.20 23.10
CA ALA A 109 4.24 22.41 22.42
C ALA A 109 5.71 22.27 21.94
N GLY A 110 5.96 22.69 20.70
CA GLY A 110 7.29 22.62 20.07
C GLY A 110 7.62 21.30 19.39
N ALA A 111 6.84 20.23 19.57
CA ALA A 111 6.99 19.01 18.79
C ALA A 111 6.35 19.17 17.41
N ASN A 112 7.06 18.77 16.37
CA ASN A 112 6.61 18.83 14.97
C ASN A 112 6.67 17.46 14.26
N VAL A 113 7.12 16.42 14.96
CA VAL A 113 7.16 15.02 14.51
C VAL A 113 6.71 14.14 15.66
N LEU A 114 5.88 13.16 15.34
CA LEU A 114 5.47 12.08 16.21
C LEU A 114 6.15 10.81 15.73
N ASP A 115 6.78 10.07 16.62
CA ASP A 115 7.29 8.72 16.38
C ASP A 115 6.28 7.72 16.95
N VAL A 116 5.85 6.77 16.12
CA VAL A 116 4.86 5.74 16.48
C VAL A 116 5.47 4.38 16.19
N ASP A 117 5.59 3.55 17.21
CA ASP A 117 6.13 2.19 17.12
C ASP A 117 5.08 1.19 17.57
N PHE A 118 4.94 0.09 16.86
CA PHE A 118 4.09 -1.02 17.27
C PHE A 118 4.50 -2.34 16.63
N ASP A 119 4.09 -3.41 17.25
CA ASP A 119 4.28 -4.77 16.77
C ASP A 119 3.04 -5.20 15.98
N VAL A 120 3.25 -5.94 14.89
CA VAL A 120 2.19 -6.47 14.03
C VAL A 120 2.25 -7.98 14.11
N LEU A 121 1.19 -8.60 14.62
CA LEU A 121 1.04 -10.04 14.71
C LEU A 121 0.47 -10.59 13.40
N LEU A 122 1.11 -11.58 12.80
CA LEU A 122 0.76 -12.08 11.47
C LEU A 122 -0.09 -13.34 11.49
N ASN A 123 -0.24 -13.96 12.64
CA ASN A 123 -0.87 -15.27 12.77
C ASN A 123 -1.92 -15.23 13.88
N ALA A 124 -2.95 -14.37 13.69
CA ALA A 124 -4.13 -14.41 14.52
C ALA A 124 -4.95 -15.70 14.24
N PRO A 125 -5.78 -16.17 15.18
CA PRO A 125 -6.74 -17.24 14.89
C PRO A 125 -7.56 -16.90 13.65
N ASP A 126 -7.66 -17.83 12.72
CA ASP A 126 -8.43 -17.70 11.45
C ASP A 126 -7.88 -16.68 10.45
N ASP A 127 -6.70 -16.10 10.69
CA ASP A 127 -6.08 -15.14 9.79
C ASP A 127 -4.54 -15.27 9.79
N THR A 128 -4.05 -16.34 9.22
CA THR A 128 -2.61 -16.61 9.08
C THR A 128 -2.06 -15.86 7.87
N MET A 129 -1.07 -14.99 8.10
CA MET A 129 -0.41 -14.16 7.10
C MET A 129 1.06 -14.50 6.88
N SER A 130 1.60 -15.48 7.63
CA SER A 130 2.99 -15.88 7.46
C SER A 130 3.22 -17.34 7.85
N THR A 131 4.22 -17.91 7.21
CA THR A 131 4.79 -19.23 7.53
C THR A 131 6.30 -19.10 7.71
N ARG A 132 7.02 -20.24 7.70
CA ARG A 132 8.48 -20.25 7.74
C ARG A 132 9.13 -19.75 6.43
N SER A 133 8.37 -19.73 5.33
CA SER A 133 8.90 -19.50 3.99
C SER A 133 8.25 -18.35 3.25
N VAL A 134 7.03 -17.94 3.61
CA VAL A 134 6.28 -16.86 2.98
C VAL A 134 5.66 -15.92 4.00
N ALA A 135 5.41 -14.68 3.63
CA ALA A 135 4.56 -13.76 4.38
C ALA A 135 3.89 -12.75 3.43
N ILE A 136 2.77 -12.20 3.87
CA ILE A 136 1.99 -11.20 3.16
C ILE A 136 1.96 -9.93 4.00
N VAL A 137 2.23 -8.80 3.36
CA VAL A 137 2.13 -7.46 3.94
C VAL A 137 0.97 -6.72 3.31
N ASN A 138 -0.11 -6.57 4.05
CA ASN A 138 -1.16 -5.62 3.74
C ASN A 138 -0.86 -4.33 4.49
N TRP A 139 -0.53 -3.26 3.78
CA TRP A 139 -0.06 -2.00 4.38
C TRP A 139 -1.06 -1.36 5.34
N ASN A 140 -2.36 -1.65 5.20
CA ASN A 140 -3.39 -1.23 6.16
C ASN A 140 -3.18 -1.82 7.56
N ARG A 141 -2.43 -2.93 7.72
CA ARG A 141 -2.15 -3.56 9.01
C ARG A 141 -0.96 -2.94 9.74
N VAL A 142 -0.12 -2.19 9.04
CA VAL A 142 1.19 -1.77 9.52
C VAL A 142 1.33 -0.25 9.66
N LEU A 143 0.21 0.48 9.67
CA LEU A 143 0.22 1.94 9.81
C LEU A 143 -0.95 2.47 10.63
N LEU A 144 -0.71 3.66 11.23
CA LEU A 144 -1.73 4.55 11.75
C LEU A 144 -1.66 5.87 10.97
N TYR A 145 -2.78 6.54 10.80
CA TYR A 145 -2.81 7.82 10.12
C TYR A 145 -3.68 8.83 10.87
N GLN A 146 -3.51 10.10 10.58
CA GLN A 146 -4.25 11.18 11.25
C GLN A 146 -5.74 11.12 10.87
N GLU A 147 -6.62 11.15 11.86
CA GLU A 147 -8.07 11.23 11.64
C GLU A 147 -8.45 12.40 10.73
N GLY A 148 -9.40 12.18 9.83
CA GLY A 148 -9.85 13.18 8.85
C GLY A 148 -8.89 13.45 7.70
N ALA A 149 -7.75 12.76 7.62
CA ALA A 149 -6.86 12.85 6.48
C ALA A 149 -7.54 12.34 5.19
N ASN A 150 -7.36 13.08 4.10
CA ASN A 150 -7.76 12.60 2.79
C ASN A 150 -6.70 11.62 2.27
N SER A 151 -7.06 10.38 2.02
CA SER A 151 -6.13 9.31 1.61
C SER A 151 -5.41 9.58 0.27
N HIS A 152 -5.97 10.43 -0.60
CA HIS A 152 -5.34 10.83 -1.86
C HIS A 152 -4.26 11.91 -1.66
N ASP A 153 -4.35 12.70 -0.59
CA ASP A 153 -3.45 13.83 -0.29
C ASP A 153 -2.54 13.52 0.93
N TYR A 154 -2.67 12.34 1.53
CA TYR A 154 -1.84 11.87 2.63
C TYR A 154 -0.73 10.97 2.07
N PHE A 155 0.48 11.51 2.04
CA PHE A 155 1.62 10.85 1.41
C PHE A 155 2.46 10.08 2.42
N VAL A 156 2.87 8.89 2.03
CA VAL A 156 3.71 7.99 2.81
C VAL A 156 4.96 7.64 2.00
N LYS A 157 6.10 7.58 2.67
CA LYS A 157 7.35 7.03 2.14
C LYS A 157 7.61 5.69 2.81
N PRO A 158 7.18 4.57 2.20
CA PRO A 158 7.33 3.25 2.79
C PRO A 158 8.70 2.66 2.53
N SER A 159 9.16 1.82 3.45
CA SER A 159 10.32 0.95 3.30
C SER A 159 10.12 -0.33 4.09
N ILE A 160 10.77 -1.41 3.65
CA ILE A 160 10.69 -2.71 4.32
C ILE A 160 12.08 -3.32 4.46
N GLU A 161 12.34 -3.96 5.60
CA GLU A 161 13.49 -4.84 5.83
C GLU A 161 13.02 -6.29 5.69
N LEU A 162 13.51 -7.00 4.69
CA LEU A 162 13.15 -8.39 4.40
C LEU A 162 13.92 -9.35 5.30
N PRO A 163 13.40 -10.57 5.56
CA PRO A 163 14.20 -11.66 6.09
C PRO A 163 15.38 -11.97 5.16
N GLU A 164 16.48 -12.44 5.72
CA GLU A 164 17.67 -12.79 4.93
C GLU A 164 17.35 -13.85 3.87
N GLY A 165 17.75 -13.57 2.62
CA GLY A 165 17.56 -14.48 1.48
C GLY A 165 16.12 -14.54 0.96
N TRP A 166 15.22 -13.66 1.42
CA TRP A 166 13.88 -13.58 0.87
C TRP A 166 13.80 -12.54 -0.26
N GLU A 167 12.89 -12.81 -1.20
CA GLU A 167 12.50 -11.89 -2.27
C GLU A 167 11.09 -11.35 -2.03
N TYR A 168 10.69 -10.37 -2.82
CA TYR A 168 9.36 -9.75 -2.74
C TYR A 168 8.75 -9.46 -4.11
N ALA A 169 7.44 -9.24 -4.13
CA ALA A 169 6.70 -8.67 -5.25
C ALA A 169 5.58 -7.74 -4.73
N THR A 170 5.30 -6.69 -5.49
CA THR A 170 4.26 -5.70 -5.20
C THR A 170 4.03 -4.81 -6.40
N ALA A 171 2.87 -4.17 -6.48
CA ALA A 171 2.59 -3.09 -7.45
C ALA A 171 3.15 -1.72 -7.01
N LEU A 172 3.75 -1.59 -5.82
CA LEU A 172 4.44 -0.36 -5.44
C LEU A 172 5.63 -0.10 -6.35
N ARG A 173 5.71 1.12 -6.87
CA ARG A 173 6.72 1.52 -7.85
C ARG A 173 8.04 1.92 -7.22
N ASP A 174 9.08 1.88 -8.07
CA ASP A 174 10.42 2.41 -7.80
C ASP A 174 11.05 1.83 -6.53
N GLY A 175 10.79 0.54 -6.28
CA GLY A 175 11.45 -0.20 -5.20
C GLY A 175 12.95 -0.33 -5.46
N VAL A 176 13.78 0.27 -4.58
CA VAL A 176 15.24 0.16 -4.63
C VAL A 176 15.70 -0.77 -3.51
N LYS A 177 16.14 -1.98 -3.88
CA LYS A 177 16.67 -2.97 -2.94
C LYS A 177 18.15 -2.75 -2.70
N ALA A 178 18.54 -2.63 -1.43
CA ALA A 178 19.92 -2.54 -0.97
C ALA A 178 20.13 -3.50 0.22
N GLY A 179 20.80 -4.62 -0.03
CA GLY A 179 20.81 -5.75 0.93
C GLY A 179 19.41 -6.32 1.13
N ASN A 180 18.98 -6.39 2.38
CA ASN A 180 17.61 -6.84 2.73
C ASN A 180 16.60 -5.69 2.78
N ARG A 181 17.04 -4.44 2.66
CA ARG A 181 16.17 -3.28 2.70
C ARG A 181 15.65 -2.92 1.31
N VAL A 182 14.36 -2.58 1.25
CA VAL A 182 13.71 -2.03 0.05
C VAL A 182 13.10 -0.68 0.42
N ASP A 183 13.49 0.36 -0.29
CA ASP A 183 12.90 1.70 -0.19
C ASP A 183 12.02 1.95 -1.41
N PHE A 184 10.76 2.39 -1.21
CA PHE A 184 9.83 2.70 -2.29
C PHE A 184 9.68 4.21 -2.49
N ALA A 185 9.09 4.61 -3.62
CA ALA A 185 8.72 5.99 -3.88
C ALA A 185 7.68 6.50 -2.86
N VAL A 186 7.64 7.82 -2.68
CA VAL A 186 6.54 8.46 -1.95
C VAL A 186 5.24 8.20 -2.69
N THR A 187 4.25 7.66 -1.99
CA THR A 187 2.96 7.25 -2.57
C THR A 187 1.78 7.77 -1.72
N PRO A 188 0.63 8.07 -2.32
CA PRO A 188 -0.58 8.39 -1.56
C PRO A 188 -1.06 7.19 -0.73
N LEU A 189 -1.66 7.44 0.42
CA LEU A 189 -2.12 6.41 1.35
C LEU A 189 -3.08 5.41 0.69
N ASN A 190 -4.03 5.90 -0.13
CA ASN A 190 -4.96 5.02 -0.85
C ASN A 190 -4.25 4.04 -1.80
N MET A 191 -3.17 4.48 -2.48
CA MET A 191 -2.37 3.61 -3.35
C MET A 191 -1.49 2.66 -2.53
N LEU A 192 -0.95 3.11 -1.40
CA LEU A 192 -0.15 2.26 -0.51
C LEU A 192 -0.98 1.07 -0.02
N VAL A 193 -2.15 1.33 0.55
CA VAL A 193 -3.01 0.26 1.10
C VAL A 193 -3.64 -0.62 0.03
N ASP A 194 -3.69 -0.15 -1.23
CA ASP A 194 -4.14 -0.91 -2.40
C ASP A 194 -3.00 -1.64 -3.14
N SER A 195 -1.81 -1.71 -2.55
CA SER A 195 -0.64 -2.35 -3.15
C SER A 195 0.00 -3.32 -2.16
N PRO A 196 -0.63 -4.48 -1.89
CA PRO A 196 -0.05 -5.49 -1.00
C PRO A 196 1.33 -5.92 -1.49
N LEU A 197 2.09 -6.55 -0.60
CA LEU A 197 3.42 -7.04 -0.88
C LEU A 197 3.55 -8.46 -0.35
N ASP A 198 3.84 -9.40 -1.26
CA ASP A 198 4.21 -10.76 -0.90
C ASP A 198 5.72 -10.87 -0.78
N LEU A 199 6.18 -11.64 0.20
CA LEU A 199 7.60 -11.91 0.39
C LEU A 199 7.81 -13.38 0.76
N GLY A 200 8.93 -13.94 0.32
CA GLY A 200 9.20 -15.35 0.59
C GLY A 200 10.56 -15.81 0.15
N ARG A 201 10.90 -17.01 0.65
CA ARG A 201 12.15 -17.69 0.32
C ARG A 201 12.12 -18.35 -1.05
N TYR A 202 10.97 -18.92 -1.42
CA TYR A 202 10.77 -19.61 -2.68
C TYR A 202 9.82 -18.79 -3.53
N VAL A 203 10.32 -18.33 -4.67
CA VAL A 203 9.60 -17.44 -5.57
C VAL A 203 9.89 -17.79 -7.01
N LYS A 204 8.85 -17.77 -7.84
CA LYS A 204 8.96 -17.76 -9.30
C LYS A 204 8.07 -16.67 -9.87
N LYS A 205 8.54 -16.03 -10.93
CA LYS A 205 7.84 -14.94 -11.61
C LYS A 205 7.72 -15.28 -13.08
N TRP A 206 6.51 -15.16 -13.63
CA TRP A 206 6.25 -15.43 -15.04
C TRP A 206 5.59 -14.23 -15.70
N ASP A 207 6.14 -13.83 -16.82
CA ASP A 207 5.50 -12.84 -17.65
C ASP A 207 4.27 -13.46 -18.33
N LEU A 208 3.10 -12.94 -18.04
CA LEU A 208 1.87 -13.35 -18.69
C LEU A 208 1.63 -12.53 -19.96
N TRP A 209 2.05 -11.25 -19.97
CA TRP A 209 1.92 -10.38 -21.12
C TRP A 209 2.91 -9.21 -21.05
N LYS A 210 3.39 -8.74 -22.21
CA LYS A 210 4.26 -7.56 -22.33
C LYS A 210 3.95 -6.75 -23.59
N ASP A 211 4.04 -5.41 -23.46
CA ASP A 211 4.00 -4.46 -24.56
C ASP A 211 4.86 -3.25 -24.22
N GLY A 212 6.08 -3.20 -24.77
CA GLY A 212 7.08 -2.22 -24.39
C GLY A 212 7.46 -2.32 -22.92
N ALA A 213 7.24 -1.25 -22.16
CA ALA A 213 7.48 -1.20 -20.71
C ALA A 213 6.29 -1.75 -19.90
N ALA A 214 5.14 -1.93 -20.52
CA ALA A 214 3.95 -2.43 -19.83
C ALA A 214 3.97 -3.96 -19.75
N PHE A 215 3.47 -4.50 -18.61
CA PHE A 215 3.46 -5.93 -18.40
C PHE A 215 2.31 -6.39 -17.48
N VAL A 216 2.01 -7.68 -17.56
CA VAL A 216 1.24 -8.43 -16.56
C VAL A 216 2.11 -9.60 -16.12
N GLN A 217 2.33 -9.75 -14.83
CA GLN A 217 3.20 -10.77 -14.26
C GLN A 217 2.45 -11.58 -13.20
N LEU A 218 2.69 -12.89 -13.20
CA LEU A 218 2.33 -13.77 -12.09
C LEU A 218 3.55 -13.90 -11.18
N ASP A 219 3.42 -13.45 -9.95
CA ASP A 219 4.46 -13.51 -8.92
C ASP A 219 4.03 -14.53 -7.86
N ALA A 220 4.54 -15.75 -7.92
CA ALA A 220 4.16 -16.80 -6.99
C ALA A 220 5.22 -17.03 -5.91
N PHE A 221 4.76 -17.14 -4.68
CA PHE A 221 5.52 -17.46 -3.48
C PHE A 221 4.97 -18.76 -2.88
N ALA A 222 5.82 -19.62 -2.35
CA ALA A 222 5.39 -20.90 -1.83
C ALA A 222 6.12 -21.32 -0.56
N ASP A 223 5.46 -22.19 0.21
CA ASP A 223 6.11 -22.85 1.36
C ASP A 223 7.22 -23.80 0.94
N TYR A 224 7.07 -24.42 -0.23
CA TYR A 224 8.03 -25.38 -0.77
C TYR A 224 8.34 -25.07 -2.23
N PRO A 225 9.59 -25.29 -2.70
CA PRO A 225 9.99 -24.95 -4.07
C PRO A 225 9.26 -25.74 -5.14
N GLN A 226 8.83 -26.99 -4.88
CA GLN A 226 8.10 -27.83 -5.82
C GLN A 226 6.67 -27.32 -6.12
N ASP A 227 6.05 -26.57 -5.20
CA ASP A 227 4.72 -25.99 -5.37
C ASP A 227 4.71 -24.92 -6.47
N LEU A 228 5.90 -24.46 -6.87
CA LEU A 228 6.12 -23.52 -7.97
C LEU A 228 6.33 -24.18 -9.34
N ASP A 229 6.16 -25.49 -9.46
CA ASP A 229 6.37 -26.21 -10.72
C ASP A 229 5.08 -26.24 -11.56
N ILE A 230 4.72 -25.07 -12.09
CA ILE A 230 3.52 -24.89 -12.91
C ILE A 230 3.60 -25.71 -14.22
N PRO A 231 2.58 -26.52 -14.58
CA PRO A 231 2.52 -27.19 -15.86
C PRO A 231 2.47 -26.20 -17.03
N GLU A 232 3.18 -26.50 -18.12
CA GLU A 232 3.26 -25.62 -19.30
C GLU A 232 1.87 -25.27 -19.88
N ALA A 233 0.94 -26.21 -19.85
CA ALA A 233 -0.42 -25.99 -20.34
C ALA A 233 -1.17 -24.95 -19.52
N LEU A 234 -1.02 -24.97 -18.18
CA LEU A 234 -1.61 -24.02 -17.27
C LEU A 234 -0.97 -22.63 -17.43
N LEU A 235 0.37 -22.56 -17.51
CA LEU A 235 1.07 -21.31 -17.77
C LEU A 235 0.63 -20.65 -19.07
N LYS A 236 0.50 -21.44 -20.16
CA LYS A 236 -0.02 -20.96 -21.44
C LYS A 236 -1.48 -20.47 -21.34
N ALA A 237 -2.29 -21.08 -20.50
CA ALA A 237 -3.66 -20.62 -20.25
C ALA A 237 -3.63 -19.23 -19.58
N TYR A 238 -2.85 -19.06 -18.50
CA TYR A 238 -2.68 -17.74 -17.85
C TYR A 238 -2.11 -16.68 -18.80
N GLN A 239 -1.17 -17.03 -19.68
CA GLN A 239 -0.61 -16.10 -20.66
C GLN A 239 -1.62 -15.57 -21.69
N ARG A 240 -2.77 -16.24 -21.88
CA ARG A 240 -3.85 -15.74 -22.74
C ARG A 240 -4.77 -14.77 -22.03
N VAL A 241 -4.92 -14.88 -20.72
CA VAL A 241 -5.86 -14.10 -19.91
C VAL A 241 -5.76 -12.59 -20.16
N PRO A 242 -4.56 -11.95 -20.12
CA PRO A 242 -4.48 -10.51 -20.33
C PRO A 242 -5.02 -10.05 -21.67
N ALA A 243 -4.63 -10.72 -22.77
CA ALA A 243 -5.07 -10.34 -24.11
C ALA A 243 -6.58 -10.54 -24.29
N GLU A 244 -7.14 -11.62 -23.77
CA GLU A 244 -8.58 -11.91 -23.81
C GLU A 244 -9.37 -10.89 -22.99
N THR A 245 -8.88 -10.52 -21.80
CA THR A 245 -9.49 -9.51 -20.93
C THR A 245 -9.45 -8.12 -21.57
N PHE A 246 -8.32 -7.73 -22.17
CA PHE A 246 -8.21 -6.46 -22.90
C PHE A 246 -9.17 -6.40 -24.10
N ALA A 247 -9.36 -7.51 -24.80
CA ALA A 247 -10.32 -7.59 -25.90
C ALA A 247 -11.77 -7.49 -25.38
N MET A 248 -12.07 -8.12 -24.26
CA MET A 248 -13.40 -8.11 -23.65
C MET A 248 -13.81 -6.73 -23.14
N TYR A 249 -12.91 -6.02 -22.46
CA TYR A 249 -13.19 -4.69 -21.89
C TYR A 249 -12.84 -3.52 -22.84
N GLY A 250 -12.13 -3.78 -23.93
CA GLY A 250 -11.76 -2.78 -24.93
C GLY A 250 -10.73 -1.76 -24.46
N SER A 251 -10.08 -1.97 -23.32
CA SER A 251 -9.13 -1.02 -22.74
C SER A 251 -8.11 -1.70 -21.84
N ARG A 252 -6.99 -1.01 -21.64
CA ARG A 252 -5.99 -1.26 -20.58
C ARG A 252 -5.73 0.08 -19.86
N HIS A 253 -5.80 0.10 -18.54
CA HIS A 253 -5.72 1.32 -17.74
C HIS A 253 -4.54 1.34 -16.75
N PHE A 254 -3.74 0.28 -16.72
CA PHE A 254 -2.49 0.20 -15.95
C PHE A 254 -1.27 0.07 -16.88
N ALA A 255 -0.09 0.41 -16.38
CA ALA A 255 1.17 0.16 -17.06
C ALA A 255 1.72 -1.23 -16.70
N ASP A 256 1.61 -1.62 -15.46
CA ASP A 256 2.07 -2.87 -14.89
C ASP A 256 0.97 -3.45 -14.00
N TYR A 257 0.89 -4.78 -13.96
CA TYR A 257 -0.01 -5.51 -13.09
C TYR A 257 0.70 -6.72 -12.50
N HIS A 258 0.57 -6.90 -11.21
CA HIS A 258 1.13 -7.99 -10.45
C HIS A 258 0.01 -8.89 -9.91
N ALA A 259 -0.15 -10.09 -10.48
CA ALA A 259 -0.95 -11.13 -9.85
C ALA A 259 -0.07 -11.80 -8.78
N LEU A 260 -0.21 -11.37 -7.53
CA LEU A 260 0.50 -11.97 -6.39
C LEU A 260 -0.20 -13.27 -6.04
N LEU A 261 0.55 -14.35 -5.87
CA LEU A 261 0.00 -15.67 -5.53
C LEU A 261 0.82 -16.33 -4.43
N THR A 262 0.23 -16.43 -3.25
CA THR A 262 0.82 -17.17 -2.13
C THR A 262 0.25 -18.59 -2.06
N LEU A 263 1.14 -19.59 -2.12
CA LEU A 263 0.84 -21.02 -2.09
C LEU A 263 1.21 -21.61 -0.73
N SER A 264 0.20 -21.94 0.07
CA SER A 264 0.40 -22.44 1.42
C SER A 264 -0.84 -23.15 1.95
N ASP A 265 -0.67 -24.31 2.57
CA ASP A 265 -1.76 -25.00 3.27
C ASP A 265 -2.07 -24.40 4.65
N ALA A 266 -1.23 -23.47 5.13
CA ALA A 266 -1.42 -22.79 6.40
C ALA A 266 -2.13 -21.44 6.26
N ILE A 267 -2.10 -20.83 5.08
CA ILE A 267 -2.72 -19.53 4.78
C ILE A 267 -4.06 -19.80 4.10
N GLY A 268 -5.12 -19.15 4.58
CA GLY A 268 -6.48 -19.37 4.08
C GLY A 268 -6.63 -19.00 2.61
N PHE A 269 -7.53 -19.71 1.89
CA PHE A 269 -7.89 -19.40 0.51
C PHE A 269 -8.58 -18.04 0.44
N GLN A 270 -8.08 -17.14 -0.43
CA GLN A 270 -8.62 -15.80 -0.60
C GLN A 270 -8.23 -15.20 -1.96
N GLY A 271 -9.10 -14.37 -2.53
CA GLY A 271 -8.78 -13.41 -3.59
C GLY A 271 -9.17 -12.01 -3.14
N ILE A 272 -8.31 -11.04 -3.37
CA ILE A 272 -8.61 -9.62 -3.16
C ILE A 272 -8.09 -8.84 -4.36
N GLU A 273 -9.02 -8.10 -4.95
CA GLU A 273 -8.74 -7.24 -6.08
C GLU A 273 -8.12 -5.91 -5.68
N HIS A 274 -7.16 -5.43 -6.49
CA HIS A 274 -6.53 -4.11 -6.39
C HIS A 274 -6.48 -3.44 -7.77
N HIS A 275 -6.15 -2.14 -7.81
CA HIS A 275 -6.08 -1.39 -9.07
C HIS A 275 -5.01 -1.94 -10.02
N GLN A 276 -3.84 -2.30 -9.51
CA GLN A 276 -2.67 -2.71 -10.30
C GLN A 276 -2.05 -4.03 -9.80
N SER A 277 -2.77 -4.75 -8.96
CA SER A 277 -2.40 -6.08 -8.48
C SER A 277 -3.63 -6.86 -8.04
N SER A 278 -3.42 -8.11 -7.68
CA SER A 278 -4.34 -8.91 -6.88
C SER A 278 -3.56 -9.70 -5.84
N ASP A 279 -4.14 -9.88 -4.64
CA ASP A 279 -3.65 -10.76 -3.58
C ASP A 279 -4.42 -12.08 -3.67
N ASN A 280 -3.75 -13.12 -4.16
CA ASN A 280 -4.34 -14.45 -4.35
C ASN A 280 -3.66 -15.42 -3.40
N ARG A 281 -4.44 -16.20 -2.66
CA ARG A 281 -3.97 -17.19 -1.71
C ARG A 281 -4.62 -18.53 -1.98
N ALA A 282 -3.83 -19.56 -2.12
CA ALA A 282 -4.30 -20.89 -2.49
C ALA A 282 -3.50 -22.00 -1.78
N PRO A 283 -3.99 -23.24 -1.73
CA PRO A 283 -3.24 -24.39 -1.25
C PRO A 283 -1.90 -24.56 -1.97
N GLY A 284 -0.96 -25.24 -1.31
CA GLY A 284 0.40 -25.43 -1.84
C GLY A 284 0.41 -26.09 -3.23
N ASP A 285 -0.46 -27.06 -3.47
CA ASP A 285 -0.56 -27.81 -4.71
C ASP A 285 -1.39 -27.13 -5.83
N PHE A 286 -1.93 -25.95 -5.60
CA PHE A 286 -2.82 -25.23 -6.52
C PHE A 286 -2.29 -25.11 -7.96
N LEU A 287 -1.00 -24.88 -8.15
CA LEU A 287 -0.40 -24.80 -9.49
C LEU A 287 -0.03 -26.17 -10.07
N THR A 288 0.23 -27.16 -9.23
CA THR A 288 0.78 -28.45 -9.64
C THR A 288 -0.30 -29.52 -9.88
N GLU A 289 -1.45 -29.41 -9.19
CA GLU A 289 -2.58 -30.31 -9.34
C GLU A 289 -3.68 -29.69 -10.21
N PRO A 290 -3.88 -30.20 -11.47
CA PRO A 290 -4.86 -29.62 -12.39
C PRO A 290 -6.30 -29.58 -11.89
N SER A 291 -6.68 -30.50 -10.99
CA SER A 291 -8.03 -30.51 -10.37
C SER A 291 -8.24 -29.31 -9.47
N GLU A 292 -7.23 -28.92 -8.72
CA GLU A 292 -7.25 -27.74 -7.84
C GLU A 292 -7.22 -26.45 -8.66
N SER A 293 -6.35 -26.36 -9.65
CA SER A 293 -6.28 -25.21 -10.55
C SER A 293 -7.51 -25.05 -11.45
N LEU A 294 -8.31 -26.11 -11.66
CA LEU A 294 -9.56 -26.04 -12.42
C LEU A 294 -10.76 -25.72 -11.53
N SER A 295 -10.78 -26.18 -10.28
CA SER A 295 -11.85 -25.88 -9.32
C SER A 295 -11.75 -24.48 -8.72
N GLY A 296 -10.52 -23.96 -8.56
CA GLY A 296 -10.19 -22.59 -8.17
C GLY A 296 -9.43 -21.82 -9.24
N GLY A 297 -9.32 -22.35 -10.46
CA GLY A 297 -8.47 -21.84 -11.54
C GLY A 297 -8.94 -20.53 -12.16
N ASP A 298 -10.12 -20.10 -11.80
CA ASP A 298 -10.60 -18.75 -12.09
C ASP A 298 -10.07 -17.69 -11.10
N LEU A 299 -9.50 -18.06 -9.93
CA LEU A 299 -9.07 -17.12 -8.89
C LEU A 299 -8.25 -15.96 -9.46
N VAL A 300 -7.09 -16.24 -10.05
CA VAL A 300 -6.21 -15.20 -10.60
C VAL A 300 -6.89 -14.41 -11.73
N THR A 301 -7.69 -15.07 -12.55
CA THR A 301 -8.45 -14.46 -13.66
C THR A 301 -9.60 -13.60 -13.15
N HIS A 302 -10.28 -14.07 -12.11
CA HIS A 302 -11.35 -13.36 -11.43
C HIS A 302 -10.84 -12.04 -10.86
N GLU A 303 -9.80 -12.10 -10.04
CA GLU A 303 -9.22 -10.90 -9.42
C GLU A 303 -8.60 -9.95 -10.45
N PHE A 304 -8.00 -10.48 -11.52
CA PHE A 304 -7.52 -9.66 -12.63
C PHE A 304 -8.66 -8.88 -13.31
N SER A 305 -9.82 -9.49 -13.50
CA SER A 305 -10.99 -8.86 -14.12
C SER A 305 -11.56 -7.73 -13.28
N HIS A 306 -11.44 -7.79 -11.96
CA HIS A 306 -11.88 -6.74 -11.05
C HIS A 306 -11.14 -5.42 -11.23
N SER A 307 -9.94 -5.42 -11.80
CA SER A 307 -9.28 -4.16 -12.18
C SER A 307 -10.15 -3.28 -13.08
N TRP A 308 -10.99 -3.88 -13.95
CA TRP A 308 -12.01 -3.15 -14.74
C TRP A 308 -13.35 -3.09 -14.03
N ASN A 309 -13.86 -4.22 -13.57
CA ASN A 309 -15.19 -4.33 -12.98
C ASN A 309 -15.11 -4.34 -11.46
N GLY A 310 -14.85 -3.18 -10.86
CA GLY A 310 -14.74 -3.03 -9.41
C GLY A 310 -13.83 -1.89 -8.96
N LYS A 311 -12.67 -1.72 -9.58
CA LYS A 311 -11.67 -0.72 -9.14
C LYS A 311 -11.67 0.57 -9.96
N TYR A 312 -11.72 0.49 -11.28
CA TYR A 312 -11.65 1.68 -12.16
C TYR A 312 -13.02 2.15 -12.66
N ARG A 313 -14.08 1.79 -12.00
CA ARG A 313 -15.43 2.31 -12.26
C ARG A 313 -15.82 3.44 -11.34
#